data_0a83b191d6f8b29b65990318d5d15d66
#
_entry.id   0a83b191d6f8b29b65990318d5d15d66
#
_cell.length_a   1.000
_cell.length_b   1.000
_cell.length_c   1.000
_cell.angle_alpha   90.00
_cell.angle_beta   90.00
_cell.angle_gamma   90.00
#
_symmetry.space_group_name_H-M   'P 1'
#
loop_
_entity.id
_entity.type
_entity.pdbx_description
1 polymer ?
#
loop_
_entity_poly.entity_id
_entity_poly.type
_entity_poly.pdbx_seq_one_letter_code
_entity_poly.pdbx_strand_id
1 'polypeptide(L)'
;MIKVFSNSWALFLGIGLLMVGNSLQGTLLGVRGNMEEFDPQTMGFVMSAYFVGFLGGSWMAPDLIRRVGYVRVFAALGSLISAAFIIYAVFVTPLAWALMRLVVGFGFSGVYVVAESWLNNAATNENRGQTLSAYMMVQLSGIVIGQAVLGLADPGGYELFILMSVVVSISFAPILLSASPAPLSDNTERMSLRQLFEASPLGCVGSFLLGAVFSSMFGMSAVYAGEIGLGLDQIAVFVSLMYVTALVTQYPIGWISDRVDRRKVIALIMIVATLACSAGVFLSPNLIAIYAAAAMLGGMANPLYSLLLAHTNDYLPPSKMASASSGLVFINGVGASFGPIVVGYVMGWIGPDGFFVYNSILCALIACYALYRMSQRPAAMPDDTGSLLPLPTRGAVIAEVAAEIYAAEAEEDSDDFGDMSTRSDDDD
;
A
#
# COMPACT_ATOMS: atom_id res chain seq x y z
N MET A 1 10.44 -16.92 13.07
CA MET A 1 9.31 -16.05 13.50
C MET A 1 9.41 -15.61 14.95
N ILE A 2 9.36 -16.47 15.98
CA ILE A 2 9.40 -16.05 17.42
C ILE A 2 10.62 -15.19 17.76
N LYS A 3 11.82 -15.53 17.30
CA LYS A 3 13.04 -14.75 17.49
C LYS A 3 12.97 -13.36 16.82
N VAL A 4 12.35 -13.26 15.65
CA VAL A 4 12.14 -11.98 14.93
C VAL A 4 11.22 -11.05 15.73
N PHE A 5 10.10 -11.59 16.23
CA PHE A 5 9.20 -10.84 17.10
C PHE A 5 9.87 -10.40 18.40
N SER A 6 10.67 -11.26 19.02
CA SER A 6 11.39 -10.94 20.26
C SER A 6 12.41 -9.81 20.09
N ASN A 7 13.11 -9.76 18.95
CA ASN A 7 14.16 -8.76 18.70
C ASN A 7 13.62 -7.41 18.24
N SER A 8 12.44 -7.40 17.57
CA SER A 8 11.86 -6.19 16.98
C SER A 8 10.47 -5.86 17.54
N TRP A 9 10.11 -6.40 18.72
CA TRP A 9 8.78 -6.25 19.32
C TRP A 9 8.32 -4.80 19.47
N ALA A 10 9.24 -3.92 19.86
CA ALA A 10 8.96 -2.50 20.09
C ALA A 10 8.53 -1.81 18.78
N LEU A 11 9.22 -2.13 17.68
CA LEU A 11 8.92 -1.59 16.37
C LEU A 11 7.60 -2.16 15.83
N PHE A 12 7.37 -3.48 15.96
CA PHE A 12 6.12 -4.11 15.53
C PHE A 12 4.91 -3.59 16.32
N LEU A 13 5.04 -3.43 17.64
CA LEU A 13 3.99 -2.84 18.47
C LEU A 13 3.70 -1.39 18.06
N GLY A 14 4.75 -0.59 17.88
CA GLY A 14 4.61 0.81 17.45
C GLY A 14 3.92 0.93 16.10
N ILE A 15 4.34 0.13 15.11
CA ILE A 15 3.72 0.12 13.78
C ILE A 15 2.27 -0.37 13.85
N GLY A 16 1.99 -1.43 14.62
CA GLY A 16 0.62 -1.93 14.77
C GLY A 16 -0.32 -0.85 15.31
N LEU A 17 0.08 -0.14 16.35
CA LEU A 17 -0.68 0.98 16.91
C LEU A 17 -0.83 2.14 15.91
N LEU A 18 0.22 2.49 15.18
CA LEU A 18 0.14 3.49 14.11
C LEU A 18 -0.86 3.10 13.03
N MET A 19 -0.91 1.82 12.65
CA MET A 19 -1.86 1.33 11.65
C MET A 19 -3.30 1.39 12.13
N VAL A 20 -3.56 1.13 13.42
CA VAL A 20 -4.87 1.35 14.02
C VAL A 20 -5.32 2.80 13.83
N GLY A 21 -4.47 3.77 14.19
CA GLY A 21 -4.77 5.19 14.01
C GLY A 21 -4.96 5.59 12.54
N ASN A 22 -4.10 5.10 11.64
CA ASN A 22 -4.16 5.43 10.21
C ASN A 22 -5.43 4.86 9.53
N SER A 23 -5.81 3.64 9.87
CA SER A 23 -7.02 3.00 9.34
C SER A 23 -8.29 3.67 9.85
N LEU A 24 -8.38 3.88 11.17
CA LEU A 24 -9.51 4.57 11.79
C LEU A 24 -9.70 5.97 11.22
N GLN A 25 -8.62 6.75 11.08
CA GLN A 25 -8.67 8.11 10.51
C GLN A 25 -9.29 8.15 9.11
N GLY A 26 -8.89 7.25 8.22
CA GLY A 26 -9.44 7.23 6.84
C GLY A 26 -10.95 7.02 6.84
N THR A 27 -11.42 6.03 7.58
CA THR A 27 -12.84 5.69 7.65
C THR A 27 -13.64 6.72 8.44
N LEU A 28 -13.13 7.18 9.60
CA LEU A 28 -13.79 8.18 10.43
C LEU A 28 -14.03 9.49 9.68
N LEU A 29 -13.05 9.98 8.92
CA LEU A 29 -13.22 11.20 8.12
C LEU A 29 -14.25 11.02 7.01
N GLY A 30 -14.33 9.83 6.39
CA GLY A 30 -15.37 9.53 5.41
C GLY A 30 -16.77 9.54 6.03
N VAL A 31 -16.95 8.88 7.17
CA VAL A 31 -18.22 8.85 7.91
C VAL A 31 -18.59 10.25 8.40
N ARG A 32 -17.65 10.94 9.05
CA ARG A 32 -17.88 12.29 9.58
C ARG A 32 -18.16 13.29 8.47
N GLY A 33 -17.48 13.19 7.31
CA GLY A 33 -17.76 14.06 6.16
C GLY A 33 -19.18 13.94 5.65
N ASN A 34 -19.74 12.71 5.62
CA ASN A 34 -21.15 12.52 5.30
C ASN A 34 -22.09 13.13 6.36
N MET A 35 -21.74 13.04 7.65
CA MET A 35 -22.54 13.67 8.73
C MET A 35 -22.51 15.20 8.66
N GLU A 36 -21.41 15.78 8.18
CA GLU A 36 -21.24 17.23 7.97
C GLU A 36 -21.74 17.68 6.58
N GLU A 37 -22.41 16.79 5.84
CA GLU A 37 -22.97 17.05 4.51
C GLU A 37 -21.92 17.52 3.48
N PHE A 38 -20.66 17.07 3.61
CA PHE A 38 -19.63 17.36 2.61
C PHE A 38 -19.88 16.50 1.36
N ASP A 39 -20.00 17.15 0.21
CA ASP A 39 -20.20 16.44 -1.06
C ASP A 39 -19.01 15.53 -1.41
N PRO A 40 -19.22 14.49 -2.24
CA PRO A 40 -18.17 13.55 -2.63
C PRO A 40 -16.97 14.21 -3.32
N GLN A 41 -17.15 15.31 -4.06
CA GLN A 41 -16.07 16.06 -4.70
C GLN A 41 -15.17 16.70 -3.64
N THR A 42 -15.75 17.38 -2.68
CA THR A 42 -15.04 17.98 -1.54
C THR A 42 -14.28 16.92 -0.76
N MET A 43 -14.92 15.78 -0.46
CA MET A 43 -14.26 14.66 0.21
C MET A 43 -13.14 14.08 -0.65
N GLY A 44 -13.29 14.02 -1.96
CA GLY A 44 -12.25 13.60 -2.88
C GLY A 44 -10.98 14.46 -2.76
N PHE A 45 -11.10 15.78 -2.70
CA PHE A 45 -9.99 16.71 -2.47
C PHE A 45 -9.34 16.51 -1.08
N VAL A 46 -10.16 16.41 -0.04
CA VAL A 46 -9.68 16.16 1.33
C VAL A 46 -8.90 14.86 1.38
N MET A 47 -9.42 13.77 0.83
CA MET A 47 -8.77 12.47 0.85
C MET A 47 -7.49 12.43 0.00
N SER A 48 -7.47 13.12 -1.14
CA SER A 48 -6.30 13.24 -2.02
C SER A 48 -5.11 13.93 -1.35
N ALA A 49 -5.36 14.93 -0.50
CA ALA A 49 -4.31 15.67 0.20
C ALA A 49 -3.37 14.76 1.01
N TYR A 50 -3.88 13.64 1.55
CA TYR A 50 -3.05 12.62 2.21
C TYR A 50 -1.97 12.06 1.27
N PHE A 51 -2.32 11.70 0.05
CA PHE A 51 -1.39 11.10 -0.90
C PHE A 51 -0.38 12.10 -1.44
N VAL A 52 -0.79 13.36 -1.60
CA VAL A 52 0.14 14.47 -1.92
C VAL A 52 1.16 14.66 -0.79
N GLY A 53 0.69 14.67 0.47
CA GLY A 53 1.56 14.72 1.64
C GLY A 53 2.48 13.50 1.71
N PHE A 54 1.96 12.32 1.41
CA PHE A 54 2.71 11.06 1.39
C PHE A 54 3.86 11.09 0.38
N LEU A 55 3.63 11.59 -0.84
CA LEU A 55 4.68 11.79 -1.84
C LEU A 55 5.76 12.77 -1.34
N GLY A 56 5.36 13.89 -0.75
CA GLY A 56 6.30 14.86 -0.16
C GLY A 56 7.14 14.24 0.95
N GLY A 57 6.51 13.46 1.83
CA GLY A 57 7.17 12.76 2.93
C GLY A 57 8.17 11.71 2.45
N SER A 58 7.81 10.90 1.46
CA SER A 58 8.71 9.86 0.90
C SER A 58 9.96 10.47 0.27
N TRP A 59 9.83 11.63 -0.36
CA TRP A 59 10.95 12.34 -0.97
C TRP A 59 11.87 13.02 0.06
N MET A 60 11.30 13.60 1.12
CA MET A 60 12.05 14.37 2.12
C MET A 60 12.59 13.50 3.27
N ALA A 61 11.97 12.37 3.59
CA ALA A 61 12.33 11.55 4.74
C ALA A 61 13.81 11.09 4.74
N PRO A 62 14.41 10.62 3.64
CA PRO A 62 15.82 10.23 3.62
C PRO A 62 16.75 11.38 4.03
N ASP A 63 16.47 12.62 3.58
CA ASP A 63 17.26 13.79 3.94
C ASP A 63 17.10 14.19 5.40
N LEU A 64 15.89 14.10 5.94
CA LEU A 64 15.62 14.33 7.35
C LEU A 64 16.35 13.30 8.22
N ILE A 65 16.29 12.02 7.84
CA ILE A 65 16.98 10.93 8.56
C ILE A 65 18.48 11.15 8.56
N ARG A 66 19.08 11.54 7.43
CA ARG A 66 20.53 11.85 7.35
C ARG A 66 20.95 13.01 8.26
N ARG A 67 20.09 14.03 8.43
CA ARG A 67 20.40 15.22 9.22
C ARG A 67 20.25 15.01 10.72
N VAL A 68 19.20 14.33 11.16
CA VAL A 68 18.85 14.27 12.59
C VAL A 68 18.71 12.85 13.16
N GLY A 69 18.78 11.82 12.30
CA GLY A 69 18.72 10.41 12.65
C GLY A 69 17.28 9.87 12.78
N TYR A 70 17.17 8.55 12.71
CA TYR A 70 15.88 7.81 12.63
C TYR A 70 14.94 8.12 13.82
N VAL A 71 15.43 8.04 15.05
CA VAL A 71 14.61 8.18 16.26
C VAL A 71 13.98 9.57 16.37
N ARG A 72 14.76 10.62 16.05
CA ARG A 72 14.25 12.00 16.12
C ARG A 72 13.23 12.28 15.02
N VAL A 73 13.47 11.80 13.79
CA VAL A 73 12.51 11.92 12.69
C VAL A 73 11.21 11.21 13.05
N PHE A 74 11.29 9.97 13.53
CA PHE A 74 10.13 9.19 13.95
C PHE A 74 9.30 9.92 15.01
N ALA A 75 9.93 10.42 16.07
CA ALA A 75 9.27 11.15 17.15
C ALA A 75 8.62 12.46 16.65
N ALA A 76 9.33 13.24 15.82
CA ALA A 76 8.82 14.50 15.29
C ALA A 76 7.60 14.29 14.39
N LEU A 77 7.67 13.32 13.46
CA LEU A 77 6.57 13.01 12.55
C LEU A 77 5.35 12.48 13.30
N GLY A 78 5.57 11.65 14.30
CA GLY A 78 4.49 11.17 15.12
C GLY A 78 3.80 12.23 15.95
N SER A 79 4.56 13.15 16.51
CA SER A 79 3.99 14.30 17.22
C SER A 79 3.11 15.14 16.27
N LEU A 80 3.55 15.35 15.03
CA LEU A 80 2.74 16.06 14.00
C LEU A 80 1.45 15.30 13.66
N ILE A 81 1.53 13.97 13.47
CA ILE A 81 0.34 13.14 13.22
C ILE A 81 -0.65 13.23 14.38
N SER A 82 -0.15 13.06 15.62
CA SER A 82 -0.98 13.12 16.82
C SER A 82 -1.68 14.49 16.96
N ALA A 83 -0.95 15.59 16.76
CA ALA A 83 -1.51 16.93 16.79
C ALA A 83 -2.57 17.14 15.68
N ALA A 84 -2.30 16.68 14.47
CA ALA A 84 -3.24 16.78 13.35
C ALA A 84 -4.57 16.06 13.66
N PHE A 85 -4.52 14.91 14.34
CA PHE A 85 -5.74 14.17 14.72
C PHE A 85 -6.65 14.96 15.67
N ILE A 86 -6.09 15.73 16.60
CA ILE A 86 -6.88 16.63 17.46
C ILE A 86 -7.46 17.79 16.66
N ILE A 87 -6.69 18.35 15.72
CA ILE A 87 -7.13 19.50 14.91
C ILE A 87 -8.32 19.14 14.03
N TYR A 88 -8.44 17.90 13.55
CA TYR A 88 -9.65 17.46 12.82
C TYR A 88 -10.95 17.63 13.61
N ALA A 89 -10.92 17.36 14.92
CA ALA A 89 -12.09 17.49 15.78
C ALA A 89 -12.45 18.96 16.08
N VAL A 90 -11.42 19.83 16.13
CA VAL A 90 -11.61 21.26 16.47
C VAL A 90 -12.07 22.08 15.26
N PHE A 91 -11.51 21.83 14.08
CA PHE A 91 -11.80 22.58 12.86
C PHE A 91 -12.48 21.71 11.82
N VAL A 92 -13.80 21.61 11.92
CA VAL A 92 -14.63 20.79 11.02
C VAL A 92 -14.91 21.60 9.74
N THR A 93 -13.87 21.78 8.93
CA THR A 93 -13.96 22.44 7.61
C THR A 93 -13.13 21.69 6.57
N PRO A 94 -13.58 21.64 5.29
CA PRO A 94 -12.85 20.92 4.25
C PRO A 94 -11.38 21.36 4.09
N LEU A 95 -11.11 22.66 4.17
CA LEU A 95 -9.76 23.20 4.06
C LEU A 95 -8.86 22.76 5.22
N ALA A 96 -9.34 22.85 6.46
CA ALA A 96 -8.58 22.39 7.62
C ALA A 96 -8.30 20.89 7.53
N TRP A 97 -9.28 20.11 7.14
CA TRP A 97 -9.13 18.67 6.94
C TRP A 97 -8.13 18.33 5.83
N ALA A 98 -8.18 19.05 4.68
CA ALA A 98 -7.21 18.84 3.61
C ALA A 98 -5.78 19.17 4.07
N LEU A 99 -5.56 20.26 4.80
CA LEU A 99 -4.25 20.62 5.35
C LEU A 99 -3.75 19.59 6.33
N MET A 100 -4.61 19.11 7.24
CA MET A 100 -4.22 18.08 8.20
C MET A 100 -3.97 16.73 7.51
N ARG A 101 -4.73 16.38 6.47
CA ARG A 101 -4.49 15.19 5.64
C ARG A 101 -3.12 15.23 4.97
N LEU A 102 -2.73 16.40 4.46
CA LEU A 102 -1.38 16.60 3.89
C LEU A 102 -0.29 16.37 4.95
N VAL A 103 -0.45 16.94 6.15
CA VAL A 103 0.48 16.76 7.28
C VAL A 103 0.54 15.29 7.71
N VAL A 104 -0.61 14.64 7.84
CA VAL A 104 -0.71 13.23 8.25
C VAL A 104 -0.10 12.32 7.19
N GLY A 105 -0.37 12.55 5.90
CA GLY A 105 0.24 11.79 4.81
C GLY A 105 1.76 11.92 4.78
N PHE A 106 2.28 13.15 4.93
CA PHE A 106 3.71 13.42 5.06
C PHE A 106 4.32 12.67 6.25
N GLY A 107 3.66 12.75 7.41
CA GLY A 107 4.11 12.09 8.63
C GLY A 107 4.15 10.57 8.50
N PHE A 108 3.09 9.94 8.00
CA PHE A 108 3.04 8.49 7.82
C PHE A 108 4.06 7.99 6.81
N SER A 109 4.26 8.68 5.70
CA SER A 109 5.28 8.31 4.72
C SER A 109 6.67 8.28 5.34
N GLY A 110 7.05 9.34 6.09
CA GLY A 110 8.33 9.37 6.75
C GLY A 110 8.48 8.31 7.85
N VAL A 111 7.41 8.04 8.60
CA VAL A 111 7.38 6.95 9.60
C VAL A 111 7.59 5.59 8.96
N TYR A 112 6.97 5.32 7.80
CA TYR A 112 7.18 4.07 7.06
C TYR A 112 8.64 3.93 6.62
N VAL A 113 9.23 4.97 6.03
CA VAL A 113 10.64 4.95 5.61
C VAL A 113 11.56 4.64 6.80
N VAL A 114 11.32 5.26 7.97
CA VAL A 114 12.10 4.97 9.19
C VAL A 114 11.93 3.53 9.64
N ALA A 115 10.70 3.05 9.73
CA ALA A 115 10.38 1.71 10.23
C ALA A 115 10.95 0.61 9.33
N GLU A 116 10.80 0.77 8.03
CA GLU A 116 11.27 -0.18 7.02
C GLU A 116 12.79 -0.24 6.97
N SER A 117 13.45 0.92 6.97
CA SER A 117 14.90 0.99 7.07
C SER A 117 15.43 0.30 8.33
N TRP A 118 14.73 0.49 9.46
CA TRP A 118 15.12 -0.14 10.72
C TRP A 118 14.97 -1.65 10.70
N LEU A 119 13.84 -2.15 10.15
CA LEU A 119 13.60 -3.58 9.99
C LEU A 119 14.62 -4.24 9.06
N ASN A 120 14.92 -3.60 7.94
CA ASN A 120 15.90 -4.10 6.99
C ASN A 120 17.29 -4.27 7.62
N ASN A 121 17.72 -3.29 8.41
CA ASN A 121 19.01 -3.34 9.07
C ASN A 121 19.07 -4.30 10.29
N ALA A 122 17.92 -4.60 10.92
CA ALA A 122 17.83 -5.57 12.00
C ALA A 122 17.71 -7.02 11.49
N ALA A 123 17.36 -7.21 10.23
CA ALA A 123 17.20 -8.52 9.60
C ALA A 123 18.53 -9.04 9.04
N THR A 124 18.77 -10.35 9.20
CA THR A 124 19.83 -11.08 8.47
C THR A 124 19.28 -11.59 7.14
N ASN A 125 20.14 -11.93 6.18
CA ASN A 125 19.70 -12.50 4.89
C ASN A 125 18.79 -13.72 5.08
N GLU A 126 19.08 -14.57 6.08
CA GLU A 126 18.31 -15.79 6.39
C GLU A 126 16.89 -15.51 6.93
N ASN A 127 16.65 -14.37 7.60
CA ASN A 127 15.37 -14.08 8.26
C ASN A 127 14.63 -12.88 7.67
N ARG A 128 15.19 -12.21 6.65
CA ARG A 128 14.66 -10.99 6.04
C ARG A 128 13.23 -11.19 5.52
N GLY A 129 12.97 -12.28 4.77
CA GLY A 129 11.62 -12.62 4.29
C GLY A 129 10.61 -12.84 5.42
N GLN A 130 11.02 -13.50 6.52
CA GLN A 130 10.16 -13.70 7.70
C GLN A 130 9.87 -12.37 8.41
N THR A 131 10.83 -11.47 8.47
CA THR A 131 10.69 -10.14 9.08
C THR A 131 9.71 -9.28 8.30
N LEU A 132 9.81 -9.28 6.96
CA LEU A 132 8.87 -8.59 6.08
C LEU A 132 7.45 -9.16 6.18
N SER A 133 7.31 -10.48 6.20
CA SER A 133 6.01 -11.13 6.37
C SER A 133 5.36 -10.78 7.73
N ALA A 134 6.16 -10.74 8.81
CA ALA A 134 5.69 -10.32 10.13
C ALA A 134 5.24 -8.84 10.12
N TYR A 135 6.00 -7.97 9.46
CA TYR A 135 5.65 -6.55 9.29
C TYR A 135 4.30 -6.38 8.55
N MET A 136 4.10 -7.12 7.46
CA MET A 136 2.84 -7.12 6.71
C MET A 136 1.66 -7.59 7.56
N MET A 137 1.82 -8.68 8.32
CA MET A 137 0.78 -9.17 9.22
C MET A 137 0.41 -8.15 10.28
N VAL A 138 1.40 -7.48 10.88
CA VAL A 138 1.19 -6.42 11.88
C VAL A 138 0.43 -5.24 11.27
N GLN A 139 0.82 -4.78 10.08
CA GLN A 139 0.13 -3.70 9.39
C GLN A 139 -1.34 -4.04 9.11
N LEU A 140 -1.60 -5.18 8.48
CA LEU A 140 -2.96 -5.59 8.14
C LEU A 140 -3.83 -5.82 9.39
N SER A 141 -3.25 -6.41 10.45
CA SER A 141 -3.95 -6.58 11.73
C SER A 141 -4.31 -5.23 12.35
N GLY A 142 -3.39 -4.26 12.33
CA GLY A 142 -3.64 -2.90 12.81
C GLY A 142 -4.76 -2.21 12.02
N ILE A 143 -4.80 -2.40 10.69
CA ILE A 143 -5.88 -1.86 9.84
C ILE A 143 -7.24 -2.46 10.23
N VAL A 144 -7.34 -3.77 10.40
CA VAL A 144 -8.59 -4.44 10.79
C VAL A 144 -9.04 -4.02 12.20
N ILE A 145 -8.11 -3.94 13.15
CA ILE A 145 -8.40 -3.46 14.51
C ILE A 145 -8.92 -2.00 14.46
N GLY A 146 -8.32 -1.14 13.64
CA GLY A 146 -8.76 0.24 13.48
C GLY A 146 -10.20 0.35 12.99
N GLN A 147 -10.67 -0.56 12.13
CA GLN A 147 -12.08 -0.60 11.71
C GLN A 147 -13.01 -1.02 12.87
N ALA A 148 -12.59 -1.98 13.70
CA ALA A 148 -13.39 -2.41 14.85
C ALA A 148 -13.51 -1.30 15.93
N VAL A 149 -12.53 -0.41 16.01
CA VAL A 149 -12.55 0.73 16.96
C VAL A 149 -13.58 1.79 16.57
N LEU A 150 -13.96 1.89 15.29
CA LEU A 150 -14.94 2.89 14.82
C LEU A 150 -16.28 2.84 15.58
N GLY A 151 -16.72 1.65 15.97
CA GLY A 151 -17.98 1.46 16.70
C GLY A 151 -17.92 1.74 18.21
N LEU A 152 -16.76 2.13 18.78
CA LEU A 152 -16.60 2.33 20.22
C LEU A 152 -17.14 3.66 20.74
N ALA A 153 -17.31 4.67 19.88
CA ALA A 153 -17.84 5.98 20.24
C ALA A 153 -18.57 6.62 19.06
N ASP A 154 -19.27 7.73 19.30
CA ASP A 154 -19.97 8.47 18.27
C ASP A 154 -19.00 9.15 17.30
N PRO A 155 -19.04 8.86 15.98
CA PRO A 155 -18.23 9.55 14.97
C PRO A 155 -18.52 11.06 14.89
N GLY A 156 -19.68 11.49 15.35
CA GLY A 156 -20.07 12.91 15.47
C GLY A 156 -19.33 13.64 16.60
N GLY A 157 -18.78 12.91 17.58
CA GLY A 157 -18.05 13.42 18.72
C GLY A 157 -16.54 13.66 18.44
N TYR A 158 -15.82 13.93 19.52
CA TYR A 158 -14.36 14.13 19.50
C TYR A 158 -13.58 12.93 20.05
N GLU A 159 -14.26 11.97 20.66
CA GLU A 159 -13.66 10.87 21.40
C GLU A 159 -12.77 9.99 20.51
N LEU A 160 -13.23 9.65 19.28
CA LEU A 160 -12.45 8.86 18.33
C LEU A 160 -11.19 9.60 17.85
N PHE A 161 -11.26 10.93 17.68
CA PHE A 161 -10.10 11.74 17.31
C PHE A 161 -9.07 11.80 18.44
N ILE A 162 -9.52 11.92 19.70
CA ILE A 162 -8.65 11.84 20.87
C ILE A 162 -8.02 10.45 20.96
N LEU A 163 -8.82 9.39 20.80
CA LEU A 163 -8.33 8.02 20.85
C LEU A 163 -7.24 7.78 19.81
N MET A 164 -7.42 8.22 18.56
CA MET A 164 -6.39 8.13 17.50
C MET A 164 -5.11 8.86 17.90
N SER A 165 -5.22 10.08 18.45
CA SER A 165 -4.08 10.86 18.91
C SER A 165 -3.32 10.17 20.04
N VAL A 166 -4.04 9.60 21.00
CA VAL A 166 -3.46 8.84 22.13
C VAL A 166 -2.77 7.58 21.63
N VAL A 167 -3.41 6.79 20.78
CA VAL A 167 -2.84 5.54 20.21
C VAL A 167 -1.57 5.84 19.44
N VAL A 168 -1.57 6.88 18.60
CA VAL A 168 -0.37 7.32 17.88
C VAL A 168 0.71 7.79 18.84
N SER A 169 0.39 8.58 19.86
CA SER A 169 1.37 9.05 20.86
C SER A 169 2.01 7.88 21.63
N ILE A 170 1.23 6.88 22.02
CA ILE A 170 1.73 5.69 22.71
C ILE A 170 2.60 4.83 21.79
N SER A 171 2.32 4.80 20.47
CA SER A 171 3.06 3.99 19.51
C SER A 171 4.56 4.29 19.45
N PHE A 172 4.97 5.51 19.83
CA PHE A 172 6.38 5.92 19.83
C PHE A 172 7.13 5.46 21.07
N ALA A 173 6.45 5.31 22.21
CA ALA A 173 7.09 5.01 23.49
C ALA A 173 7.96 3.73 23.44
N PRO A 174 7.51 2.59 22.91
CA PRO A 174 8.34 1.39 22.83
C PRO A 174 9.62 1.60 22.00
N ILE A 175 9.53 2.35 20.90
CA ILE A 175 10.65 2.61 19.99
C ILE A 175 11.66 3.56 20.63
N LEU A 176 11.19 4.64 21.26
CA LEU A 176 12.04 5.63 21.92
C LEU A 176 12.77 5.06 23.14
N LEU A 177 12.19 4.06 23.80
CA LEU A 177 12.78 3.38 24.96
C LEU A 177 13.66 2.19 24.56
N SER A 178 13.65 1.75 23.28
CA SER A 178 14.50 0.65 22.82
C SER A 178 15.94 1.12 22.59
N ALA A 179 16.91 0.29 23.00
CA ALA A 179 18.34 0.58 22.91
C ALA A 179 18.97 0.15 21.57
N SER A 180 18.17 -0.08 20.52
CA SER A 180 18.69 -0.57 19.22
C SER A 180 19.44 0.54 18.47
N PRO A 181 20.69 0.28 18.01
CA PRO A 181 21.46 1.25 17.24
C PRO A 181 20.79 1.56 15.89
N ALA A 182 20.89 2.84 15.48
CA ALA A 182 20.36 3.30 14.19
C ALA A 182 21.26 2.83 13.04
N PRO A 183 20.70 2.41 11.90
CA PRO A 183 21.46 1.94 10.75
C PRO A 183 22.19 3.04 9.98
N LEU A 184 23.21 2.64 9.21
CA LEU A 184 23.94 3.48 8.26
C LEU A 184 23.37 3.25 6.85
N SER A 185 23.21 4.30 6.05
CA SER A 185 22.62 4.24 4.72
C SER A 185 23.68 3.96 3.64
N ASP A 186 23.42 3.00 2.75
CA ASP A 186 24.23 2.70 1.57
C ASP A 186 23.72 3.40 0.29
N ASN A 187 24.62 3.62 -0.68
CA ASN A 187 24.35 4.32 -1.93
C ASN A 187 23.90 3.32 -3.02
N THR A 188 22.67 3.45 -3.49
CA THR A 188 22.12 2.69 -4.63
C THR A 188 22.26 3.47 -5.95
N GLU A 189 22.49 2.78 -7.07
CA GLU A 189 22.49 3.40 -8.41
C GLU A 189 21.10 3.96 -8.75
N ARG A 190 21.04 5.21 -9.21
CA ARG A 190 19.77 5.87 -9.53
C ARG A 190 19.32 5.54 -10.96
N MET A 191 18.07 5.11 -11.12
CA MET A 191 17.42 4.90 -12.40
C MET A 191 16.44 6.03 -12.71
N SER A 192 16.44 6.55 -13.94
CA SER A 192 15.47 7.58 -14.34
C SER A 192 14.11 6.97 -14.64
N LEU A 193 13.02 7.73 -14.44
CA LEU A 193 11.66 7.27 -14.76
C LEU A 193 11.48 6.88 -16.24
N ARG A 194 12.24 7.50 -17.14
CA ARG A 194 12.24 7.16 -18.57
C ARG A 194 12.84 5.78 -18.80
N GLN A 195 13.97 5.47 -18.20
CA GLN A 195 14.61 4.16 -18.29
C GLN A 195 13.71 3.07 -17.70
N LEU A 196 13.04 3.37 -16.58
CA LEU A 196 12.08 2.46 -15.96
C LEU A 196 10.89 2.19 -16.90
N PHE A 197 10.34 3.21 -17.55
CA PHE A 197 9.26 3.06 -18.52
C PHE A 197 9.70 2.25 -19.76
N GLU A 198 10.92 2.49 -20.26
CA GLU A 198 11.48 1.72 -21.39
C GLU A 198 11.67 0.23 -21.02
N ALA A 199 12.08 -0.06 -19.79
CA ALA A 199 12.26 -1.43 -19.29
C ALA A 199 10.91 -2.15 -19.08
N SER A 200 9.98 -1.53 -18.36
CA SER A 200 8.68 -2.12 -18.01
C SER A 200 7.52 -1.13 -18.14
N PRO A 201 6.99 -0.90 -19.37
CA PRO A 201 5.83 -0.04 -19.54
C PRO A 201 4.60 -0.53 -18.77
N LEU A 202 4.40 -1.87 -18.68
CA LEU A 202 3.28 -2.44 -17.91
C LEU A 202 3.45 -2.16 -16.41
N GLY A 203 4.67 -2.27 -15.88
CA GLY A 203 4.97 -1.91 -14.50
C GLY A 203 4.61 -0.45 -14.19
N CYS A 204 5.01 0.49 -15.05
CA CYS A 204 4.77 1.92 -14.86
C CYS A 204 3.27 2.29 -14.96
N VAL A 205 2.61 1.91 -16.07
CA VAL A 205 1.19 2.23 -16.29
C VAL A 205 0.31 1.48 -15.28
N GLY A 206 0.61 0.20 -15.03
CA GLY A 206 -0.10 -0.59 -14.02
C GLY A 206 0.02 0.01 -12.63
N SER A 207 1.22 0.43 -12.20
CA SER A 207 1.43 1.06 -10.88
C SER A 207 0.72 2.41 -10.77
N PHE A 208 0.70 3.23 -11.81
CA PHE A 208 -0.03 4.50 -11.81
C PHE A 208 -1.54 4.28 -11.62
N LEU A 209 -2.14 3.42 -12.44
CA LEU A 209 -3.57 3.11 -12.37
C LEU A 209 -3.94 2.40 -11.05
N LEU A 210 -3.09 1.48 -10.58
CA LEU A 210 -3.26 0.84 -9.29
C LEU A 210 -3.24 1.84 -8.13
N GLY A 211 -2.35 2.84 -8.18
CA GLY A 211 -2.32 3.92 -7.20
C GLY A 211 -3.67 4.64 -7.11
N ALA A 212 -4.28 4.92 -8.25
CA ALA A 212 -5.60 5.55 -8.32
C ALA A 212 -6.72 4.63 -7.78
N VAL A 213 -6.70 3.31 -8.07
CA VAL A 213 -7.61 2.31 -7.49
C VAL A 213 -7.43 2.25 -5.98
N PHE A 214 -6.19 2.10 -5.53
CA PHE A 214 -5.86 1.93 -4.11
C PHE A 214 -6.28 3.14 -3.26
N SER A 215 -6.00 4.34 -3.76
CA SER A 215 -6.37 5.58 -3.06
C SER A 215 -7.88 5.81 -3.01
N SER A 216 -8.62 5.39 -4.05
CA SER A 216 -10.08 5.41 -4.03
C SER A 216 -10.63 4.45 -2.97
N MET A 217 -10.09 3.22 -2.89
CA MET A 217 -10.47 2.25 -1.85
C MET A 217 -10.16 2.77 -0.45
N PHE A 218 -8.98 3.33 -0.22
CA PHE A 218 -8.57 3.80 1.10
C PHE A 218 -9.28 5.09 1.51
N GLY A 219 -9.47 6.03 0.57
CA GLY A 219 -10.01 7.36 0.87
C GLY A 219 -11.51 7.47 0.74
N MET A 220 -12.12 6.81 -0.25
CA MET A 220 -13.50 7.06 -0.63
C MET A 220 -14.47 5.91 -0.34
N SER A 221 -13.98 4.76 0.12
CA SER A 221 -14.85 3.61 0.45
C SER A 221 -15.86 3.91 1.55
N ALA A 222 -15.42 4.61 2.61
CA ALA A 222 -16.32 5.01 3.71
C ALA A 222 -17.29 6.13 3.30
N VAL A 223 -16.86 7.04 2.41
CA VAL A 223 -17.73 8.06 1.81
C VAL A 223 -18.83 7.38 1.00
N TYR A 224 -18.46 6.45 0.10
CA TYR A 224 -19.42 5.66 -0.68
C TYR A 224 -20.42 4.94 0.23
N ALA A 225 -19.91 4.24 1.24
CA ALA A 225 -20.76 3.45 2.14
C ALA A 225 -21.72 4.31 2.96
N GLY A 226 -21.31 5.51 3.36
CA GLY A 226 -22.17 6.50 4.02
C GLY A 226 -23.23 7.07 3.07
N GLU A 227 -22.85 7.42 1.83
CA GLU A 227 -23.78 7.94 0.80
C GLU A 227 -24.91 6.96 0.46
N ILE A 228 -24.66 5.65 0.51
CA ILE A 228 -25.70 4.61 0.33
C ILE A 228 -26.46 4.29 1.62
N GLY A 229 -26.19 5.00 2.72
CA GLY A 229 -26.90 4.89 3.99
C GLY A 229 -26.54 3.67 4.84
N LEU A 230 -25.34 3.11 4.71
CA LEU A 230 -24.88 2.02 5.58
C LEU A 230 -24.63 2.53 7.01
N GLY A 231 -25.05 1.71 8.00
CA GLY A 231 -24.72 1.95 9.39
C GLY A 231 -23.23 1.73 9.70
N LEU A 232 -22.74 2.25 10.83
CA LEU A 232 -21.33 2.21 11.22
C LEU A 232 -20.71 0.81 11.16
N ASP A 233 -21.40 -0.19 11.69
CA ASP A 233 -20.94 -1.57 11.68
C ASP A 233 -20.83 -2.12 10.25
N GLN A 234 -21.76 -1.74 9.38
CA GLN A 234 -21.78 -2.14 7.98
C GLN A 234 -20.64 -1.48 7.21
N ILE A 235 -20.33 -0.20 7.48
CA ILE A 235 -19.18 0.52 6.92
C ILE A 235 -17.88 -0.15 7.36
N ALA A 236 -17.73 -0.45 8.64
CA ALA A 236 -16.56 -1.14 9.17
C ALA A 236 -16.35 -2.51 8.52
N VAL A 237 -17.41 -3.30 8.33
CA VAL A 237 -17.36 -4.58 7.62
C VAL A 237 -16.99 -4.38 6.16
N PHE A 238 -17.63 -3.43 5.46
CA PHE A 238 -17.36 -3.12 4.05
C PHE A 238 -15.88 -2.81 3.81
N VAL A 239 -15.30 -1.92 4.62
CA VAL A 239 -13.89 -1.54 4.52
C VAL A 239 -12.97 -2.70 4.92
N SER A 240 -13.30 -3.42 6.01
CA SER A 240 -12.50 -4.57 6.48
C SER A 240 -12.42 -5.69 5.44
N LEU A 241 -13.50 -5.98 4.71
CA LEU A 241 -13.53 -7.01 3.67
C LEU A 241 -12.48 -6.79 2.60
N MET A 242 -12.20 -5.54 2.21
CA MET A 242 -11.17 -5.22 1.21
C MET A 242 -9.76 -5.64 1.67
N TYR A 243 -9.47 -5.56 2.97
CA TYR A 243 -8.15 -5.89 3.52
C TYR A 243 -8.03 -7.34 3.96
N VAL A 244 -9.08 -7.91 4.53
CA VAL A 244 -9.11 -9.33 4.93
C VAL A 244 -8.99 -10.22 3.69
N THR A 245 -9.72 -9.92 2.63
CA THR A 245 -9.61 -10.68 1.37
C THR A 245 -8.24 -10.52 0.71
N ALA A 246 -7.64 -9.34 0.79
CA ALA A 246 -6.26 -9.13 0.34
C ALA A 246 -5.29 -10.10 1.05
N LEU A 247 -5.41 -10.24 2.37
CA LEU A 247 -4.57 -11.16 3.14
C LEU A 247 -4.73 -12.61 2.69
N VAL A 248 -5.97 -13.04 2.40
CA VAL A 248 -6.28 -14.40 1.96
C VAL A 248 -5.78 -14.67 0.53
N THR A 249 -5.93 -13.70 -0.38
CA THR A 249 -5.61 -13.87 -1.80
C THR A 249 -4.14 -13.65 -2.13
N GLN A 250 -3.38 -12.96 -1.28
CA GLN A 250 -1.96 -12.65 -1.50
C GLN A 250 -1.13 -13.88 -1.81
N TYR A 251 -1.21 -14.90 -0.96
CA TYR A 251 -0.42 -16.12 -1.13
C TYR A 251 -0.84 -16.94 -2.37
N PRO A 252 -2.13 -17.27 -2.60
CA PRO A 252 -2.54 -18.02 -3.78
C PRO A 252 -2.18 -17.33 -5.09
N ILE A 253 -2.38 -16.01 -5.18
CA ILE A 253 -2.07 -15.23 -6.38
C ILE A 253 -0.55 -15.24 -6.61
N GLY A 254 0.26 -15.05 -5.58
CA GLY A 254 1.71 -15.16 -5.67
C GLY A 254 2.16 -16.52 -6.18
N TRP A 255 1.69 -17.58 -5.55
CA TRP A 255 2.02 -18.95 -5.94
C TRP A 255 1.66 -19.30 -7.40
N ILE A 256 0.54 -18.79 -7.91
CA ILE A 256 0.15 -18.94 -9.31
C ILE A 256 1.10 -18.16 -10.22
N SER A 257 1.46 -16.92 -9.81
CA SER A 257 2.27 -16.02 -10.63
C SER A 257 3.71 -16.51 -10.83
N ASP A 258 4.23 -17.31 -9.89
CA ASP A 258 5.57 -17.91 -10.01
C ASP A 258 5.62 -19.10 -10.98
N ARG A 259 4.45 -19.60 -11.42
CA ARG A 259 4.31 -20.76 -12.31
C ARG A 259 3.72 -20.47 -13.68
N VAL A 260 3.17 -19.26 -13.83
CA VAL A 260 2.47 -18.83 -15.06
C VAL A 260 2.95 -17.45 -15.44
N ASP A 261 2.95 -17.11 -16.73
CA ASP A 261 3.25 -15.74 -17.18
C ASP A 261 2.50 -14.69 -16.35
N ARG A 262 3.25 -13.89 -15.59
CA ARG A 262 2.73 -12.89 -14.65
C ARG A 262 1.74 -11.92 -15.29
N ARG A 263 1.89 -11.62 -16.60
CA ARG A 263 0.97 -10.75 -17.35
C ARG A 263 -0.43 -11.37 -17.49
N LYS A 264 -0.51 -12.72 -17.62
CA LYS A 264 -1.79 -13.43 -17.64
C LYS A 264 -2.48 -13.36 -16.30
N VAL A 265 -1.72 -13.49 -15.20
CA VAL A 265 -2.25 -13.38 -13.83
C VAL A 265 -2.73 -11.95 -13.58
N ILE A 266 -1.94 -10.93 -13.93
CA ILE A 266 -2.34 -9.51 -13.84
C ILE A 266 -3.65 -9.26 -14.60
N ALA A 267 -3.73 -9.71 -15.86
CA ALA A 267 -4.95 -9.54 -16.67
C ALA A 267 -6.16 -10.26 -16.03
N LEU A 268 -5.98 -11.50 -15.58
CA LEU A 268 -7.06 -12.31 -14.99
C LEU A 268 -7.62 -11.65 -13.71
N ILE A 269 -6.74 -11.29 -12.76
CA ILE A 269 -7.22 -10.70 -11.49
C ILE A 269 -7.88 -9.34 -11.73
N MET A 270 -7.43 -8.57 -12.70
CA MET A 270 -8.06 -7.29 -13.04
C MET A 270 -9.38 -7.46 -13.79
N ILE A 271 -9.54 -8.49 -14.63
CA ILE A 271 -10.84 -8.85 -15.20
C ILE A 271 -11.83 -9.26 -14.10
N VAL A 272 -11.39 -10.09 -13.15
CA VAL A 272 -12.23 -10.48 -12.01
C VAL A 272 -12.65 -9.28 -11.17
N ALA A 273 -11.73 -8.35 -10.87
CA ALA A 273 -12.05 -7.11 -10.16
C ALA A 273 -13.02 -6.23 -10.94
N THR A 274 -12.84 -6.11 -12.26
CA THR A 274 -13.76 -5.37 -13.16
C THR A 274 -15.17 -5.94 -13.10
N LEU A 275 -15.31 -7.26 -13.24
CA LEU A 275 -16.62 -7.93 -13.22
C LEU A 275 -17.28 -7.79 -11.84
N ALA A 276 -16.50 -7.91 -10.76
CA ALA A 276 -17.00 -7.74 -9.40
C ALA A 276 -17.50 -6.32 -9.13
N CYS A 277 -16.72 -5.29 -9.54
CA CYS A 277 -17.17 -3.90 -9.43
C CYS A 277 -18.42 -3.64 -10.29
N SER A 278 -18.47 -4.15 -11.51
CA SER A 278 -19.66 -4.03 -12.37
C SER A 278 -20.87 -4.69 -11.73
N ALA A 279 -20.70 -5.88 -11.13
CA ALA A 279 -21.78 -6.54 -10.40
C ALA A 279 -22.25 -5.73 -9.19
N GLY A 280 -21.32 -5.05 -8.48
CA GLY A 280 -21.65 -4.13 -7.40
C GLY A 280 -22.56 -2.98 -7.84
N VAL A 281 -22.36 -2.45 -9.05
CA VAL A 281 -23.23 -1.42 -9.65
C VAL A 281 -24.59 -1.99 -10.03
N PHE A 282 -24.62 -3.08 -10.83
CA PHE A 282 -25.88 -3.61 -11.39
C PHE A 282 -26.78 -4.27 -10.35
N LEU A 283 -26.22 -4.75 -9.25
CA LEU A 283 -26.97 -5.42 -8.17
C LEU A 283 -27.22 -4.51 -6.96
N SER A 284 -26.83 -3.23 -7.04
CA SER A 284 -27.17 -2.21 -6.04
C SER A 284 -28.70 -2.05 -5.96
N PRO A 285 -29.30 -1.96 -4.76
CA PRO A 285 -28.70 -1.81 -3.43
C PRO A 285 -28.53 -3.14 -2.64
N ASN A 286 -28.31 -4.29 -3.27
CA ASN A 286 -28.13 -5.55 -2.56
C ASN A 286 -26.83 -5.54 -1.73
N LEU A 287 -26.94 -5.55 -0.41
CA LEU A 287 -25.82 -5.47 0.53
C LEU A 287 -24.80 -6.61 0.34
N ILE A 288 -25.26 -7.83 0.06
CA ILE A 288 -24.38 -8.99 -0.16
C ILE A 288 -23.54 -8.78 -1.43
N ALA A 289 -24.15 -8.25 -2.50
CA ALA A 289 -23.45 -7.97 -3.74
C ALA A 289 -22.40 -6.85 -3.55
N ILE A 290 -22.73 -5.81 -2.80
CA ILE A 290 -21.82 -4.70 -2.45
C ILE A 290 -20.62 -5.22 -1.64
N TYR A 291 -20.85 -6.07 -0.63
CA TYR A 291 -19.80 -6.69 0.15
C TYR A 291 -18.92 -7.63 -0.67
N ALA A 292 -19.52 -8.44 -1.55
CA ALA A 292 -18.79 -9.31 -2.44
C ALA A 292 -17.93 -8.52 -3.44
N ALA A 293 -18.46 -7.43 -4.00
CA ALA A 293 -17.72 -6.53 -4.88
C ALA A 293 -16.52 -5.88 -4.15
N ALA A 294 -16.73 -5.39 -2.93
CA ALA A 294 -15.66 -4.82 -2.10
C ALA A 294 -14.57 -5.87 -1.78
N ALA A 295 -14.98 -7.07 -1.36
CA ALA A 295 -14.08 -8.17 -1.08
C ALA A 295 -13.24 -8.55 -2.31
N MET A 296 -13.87 -8.72 -3.45
CA MET A 296 -13.18 -9.07 -4.70
C MET A 296 -12.28 -7.95 -5.19
N LEU A 297 -12.71 -6.68 -5.13
CA LEU A 297 -11.87 -5.54 -5.48
C LEU A 297 -10.62 -5.51 -4.60
N GLY A 298 -10.78 -5.59 -3.28
CA GLY A 298 -9.66 -5.58 -2.34
C GLY A 298 -8.73 -6.78 -2.51
N GLY A 299 -9.31 -7.99 -2.64
CA GLY A 299 -8.56 -9.22 -2.82
C GLY A 299 -7.75 -9.29 -4.13
N MET A 300 -8.21 -8.61 -5.19
CA MET A 300 -7.53 -8.61 -6.48
C MET A 300 -6.56 -7.42 -6.64
N ALA A 301 -6.91 -6.25 -6.11
CA ALA A 301 -6.10 -5.05 -6.27
C ALA A 301 -4.85 -5.04 -5.37
N ASN A 302 -4.94 -5.53 -4.12
CA ASN A 302 -3.79 -5.46 -3.21
C ASN A 302 -2.58 -6.31 -3.66
N PRO A 303 -2.73 -7.58 -4.13
CA PRO A 303 -1.60 -8.37 -4.64
C PRO A 303 -0.99 -7.81 -5.92
N LEU A 304 -1.72 -6.98 -6.67
CA LEU A 304 -1.29 -6.48 -7.97
C LEU A 304 0.02 -5.69 -7.92
N TYR A 305 0.28 -4.94 -6.84
CA TYR A 305 1.53 -4.19 -6.72
C TYR A 305 2.75 -5.11 -6.74
N SER A 306 2.71 -6.19 -5.97
CA SER A 306 3.79 -7.19 -5.94
C SER A 306 3.98 -7.85 -7.31
N LEU A 307 2.89 -8.12 -8.02
CA LEU A 307 2.96 -8.68 -9.38
C LEU A 307 3.60 -7.72 -10.38
N LEU A 308 3.24 -6.43 -10.34
CA LEU A 308 3.81 -5.41 -11.22
C LEU A 308 5.30 -5.19 -10.94
N LEU A 309 5.69 -5.22 -9.67
CA LEU A 309 7.09 -5.11 -9.26
C LEU A 309 7.88 -6.33 -9.74
N ALA A 310 7.40 -7.54 -9.45
CA ALA A 310 8.04 -8.77 -9.87
C ALA A 310 8.17 -8.83 -11.41
N HIS A 311 7.08 -8.47 -12.14
CA HIS A 311 7.12 -8.36 -13.59
C HIS A 311 8.16 -7.33 -14.09
N THR A 312 8.36 -6.24 -13.36
CA THR A 312 9.37 -5.23 -13.74
C THR A 312 10.77 -5.77 -13.52
N ASN A 313 11.00 -6.47 -12.40
CA ASN A 313 12.29 -7.06 -12.05
C ASN A 313 12.72 -8.17 -13.03
N ASP A 314 11.77 -8.94 -13.60
CA ASP A 314 12.05 -9.96 -14.64
C ASP A 314 12.77 -9.38 -15.89
N TYR A 315 12.79 -8.06 -16.07
CA TYR A 315 13.43 -7.39 -17.20
C TYR A 315 14.61 -6.50 -16.81
N LEU A 316 15.07 -6.58 -15.56
CA LEU A 316 16.13 -5.72 -15.05
C LEU A 316 17.27 -6.52 -14.45
N PRO A 317 18.51 -6.07 -14.62
CA PRO A 317 19.64 -6.65 -13.90
C PRO A 317 19.51 -6.35 -12.39
N PRO A 318 20.02 -7.23 -11.50
CA PRO A 318 19.94 -7.10 -10.05
C PRO A 318 20.33 -5.71 -9.52
N SER A 319 21.39 -5.12 -10.04
CA SER A 319 21.89 -3.78 -9.65
C SER A 319 20.89 -2.62 -9.84
N LYS A 320 19.85 -2.80 -10.66
CA LYS A 320 18.84 -1.76 -10.96
C LYS A 320 17.48 -2.02 -10.31
N MET A 321 17.26 -3.20 -9.72
CA MET A 321 15.94 -3.58 -9.17
C MET A 321 15.49 -2.67 -8.02
N ALA A 322 16.40 -2.31 -7.10
CA ALA A 322 16.09 -1.42 -5.98
C ALA A 322 15.65 -0.02 -6.46
N SER A 323 16.37 0.54 -7.43
CA SER A 323 16.03 1.85 -8.01
C SER A 323 14.71 1.81 -8.79
N ALA A 324 14.42 0.70 -9.50
CA ALA A 324 13.16 0.49 -10.20
C ALA A 324 11.97 0.40 -9.23
N SER A 325 12.14 -0.30 -8.11
CA SER A 325 11.14 -0.40 -7.04
C SER A 325 10.77 0.96 -6.48
N SER A 326 11.75 1.81 -6.15
CA SER A 326 11.53 3.19 -5.69
C SER A 326 10.80 4.02 -6.76
N GLY A 327 11.14 3.85 -8.04
CA GLY A 327 10.47 4.51 -9.16
C GLY A 327 9.00 4.08 -9.29
N LEU A 328 8.68 2.79 -9.16
CA LEU A 328 7.30 2.29 -9.21
C LEU A 328 6.46 2.79 -8.03
N VAL A 329 7.03 2.85 -6.81
CA VAL A 329 6.35 3.45 -5.63
C VAL A 329 6.03 4.91 -5.88
N PHE A 330 6.96 5.68 -6.45
CA PHE A 330 6.71 7.08 -6.80
C PHE A 330 5.58 7.22 -7.82
N ILE A 331 5.61 6.44 -8.91
CA ILE A 331 4.55 6.43 -9.94
C ILE A 331 3.19 6.05 -9.34
N ASN A 332 3.15 5.04 -8.46
CA ASN A 332 1.95 4.64 -7.73
C ASN A 332 1.42 5.79 -6.86
N GLY A 333 2.28 6.48 -6.13
CA GLY A 333 1.93 7.64 -5.31
C GLY A 333 1.36 8.80 -6.13
N VAL A 334 1.90 9.06 -7.33
CA VAL A 334 1.34 10.06 -8.25
C VAL A 334 -0.09 9.66 -8.65
N GLY A 335 -0.32 8.40 -9.07
CA GLY A 335 -1.66 7.89 -9.36
C GLY A 335 -2.61 8.02 -8.16
N ALA A 336 -2.12 7.68 -6.98
CA ALA A 336 -2.88 7.78 -5.73
C ALA A 336 -3.30 9.21 -5.39
N SER A 337 -2.53 10.21 -5.77
CA SER A 337 -2.86 11.63 -5.52
C SER A 337 -4.07 12.10 -6.34
N PHE A 338 -4.34 11.48 -7.49
CA PHE A 338 -5.49 11.84 -8.34
C PHE A 338 -6.73 10.98 -8.08
N GLY A 339 -6.57 9.75 -7.59
CA GLY A 339 -7.66 8.79 -7.44
C GLY A 339 -8.88 9.32 -6.71
N PRO A 340 -8.77 9.82 -5.47
CA PRO A 340 -9.91 10.32 -4.69
C PRO A 340 -10.60 11.52 -5.35
N ILE A 341 -9.85 12.41 -6.01
CA ILE A 341 -10.42 13.55 -6.73
C ILE A 341 -11.32 13.03 -7.85
N VAL A 342 -10.79 12.18 -8.72
CA VAL A 342 -11.53 11.68 -9.89
C VAL A 342 -12.76 10.89 -9.47
N VAL A 343 -12.62 9.97 -8.52
CA VAL A 343 -13.78 9.18 -8.05
C VAL A 343 -14.81 10.06 -7.34
N GLY A 344 -14.39 11.11 -6.61
CA GLY A 344 -15.29 12.08 -5.99
C GLY A 344 -16.14 12.81 -7.03
N TYR A 345 -15.54 13.25 -8.15
CA TYR A 345 -16.29 13.85 -9.26
C TYR A 345 -17.22 12.83 -9.94
N VAL A 346 -16.77 11.60 -10.16
CA VAL A 346 -17.62 10.55 -10.75
C VAL A 346 -18.82 10.26 -9.85
N MET A 347 -18.63 10.14 -8.54
CA MET A 347 -19.72 9.98 -7.57
C MET A 347 -20.67 11.18 -7.56
N GLY A 348 -20.15 12.41 -7.69
CA GLY A 348 -20.99 13.61 -7.77
C GLY A 348 -21.84 13.70 -9.04
N TRP A 349 -21.41 13.10 -10.16
CA TRP A 349 -22.15 13.15 -11.43
C TRP A 349 -23.19 12.02 -11.58
N ILE A 350 -22.84 10.80 -11.19
CA ILE A 350 -23.69 9.62 -11.41
C ILE A 350 -24.22 9.00 -10.11
N GLY A 351 -23.96 9.65 -8.98
CA GLY A 351 -24.34 9.15 -7.65
C GLY A 351 -23.31 8.19 -7.04
N PRO A 352 -23.62 7.61 -5.87
CA PRO A 352 -22.71 6.77 -5.10
C PRO A 352 -22.10 5.62 -5.90
N ASP A 353 -22.86 4.99 -6.81
CA ASP A 353 -22.39 3.88 -7.65
C ASP A 353 -21.17 4.26 -8.50
N GLY A 354 -20.89 5.56 -8.65
CA GLY A 354 -19.66 6.09 -9.24
C GLY A 354 -18.37 5.52 -8.64
N PHE A 355 -18.40 5.12 -7.38
CA PHE A 355 -17.27 4.45 -6.72
C PHE A 355 -16.90 3.14 -7.42
N PHE A 356 -17.84 2.26 -7.64
CA PHE A 356 -17.61 0.99 -8.33
C PHE A 356 -17.41 1.17 -9.83
N VAL A 357 -18.11 2.10 -10.48
CA VAL A 357 -17.91 2.44 -11.91
C VAL A 357 -16.47 2.88 -12.16
N TYR A 358 -15.95 3.80 -11.34
CA TYR A 358 -14.57 4.26 -11.44
C TYR A 358 -13.55 3.13 -11.29
N ASN A 359 -13.69 2.32 -10.23
CA ASN A 359 -12.77 1.20 -9.98
C ASN A 359 -12.89 0.14 -11.09
N SER A 360 -14.08 -0.14 -11.60
CA SER A 360 -14.29 -1.05 -12.73
C SER A 360 -13.55 -0.59 -13.98
N ILE A 361 -13.66 0.71 -14.32
CA ILE A 361 -12.96 1.29 -15.49
C ILE A 361 -11.44 1.17 -15.32
N LEU A 362 -10.89 1.52 -14.16
CA LEU A 362 -9.45 1.44 -13.94
C LEU A 362 -8.93 0.00 -13.99
N CYS A 363 -9.63 -0.94 -13.35
CA CYS A 363 -9.27 -2.36 -13.42
C CYS A 363 -9.34 -2.89 -14.87
N ALA A 364 -10.38 -2.50 -15.63
CA ALA A 364 -10.49 -2.84 -17.05
C ALA A 364 -9.33 -2.26 -17.87
N LEU A 365 -8.93 -1.01 -17.62
CA LEU A 365 -7.79 -0.39 -18.30
C LEU A 365 -6.48 -1.15 -18.01
N ILE A 366 -6.24 -1.56 -16.76
CA ILE A 366 -5.06 -2.36 -16.40
C ILE A 366 -5.11 -3.70 -17.12
N ALA A 367 -6.26 -4.39 -17.12
CA ALA A 367 -6.43 -5.67 -17.80
C ALA A 367 -6.19 -5.55 -19.31
N CYS A 368 -6.83 -4.59 -19.97
CA CYS A 368 -6.66 -4.33 -21.40
C CYS A 368 -5.21 -3.98 -21.75
N TYR A 369 -4.55 -3.18 -20.92
CA TYR A 369 -3.16 -2.82 -21.14
C TYR A 369 -2.22 -4.02 -20.96
N ALA A 370 -2.48 -4.87 -19.95
CA ALA A 370 -1.72 -6.11 -19.77
C ALA A 370 -1.87 -7.04 -21.00
N LEU A 371 -3.10 -7.24 -21.49
CA LEU A 371 -3.37 -8.04 -22.72
C LEU A 371 -2.69 -7.45 -23.95
N TYR A 372 -2.75 -6.12 -24.13
CA TYR A 372 -2.04 -5.43 -25.20
C TYR A 372 -0.52 -5.66 -25.11
N ARG A 373 0.08 -5.54 -23.92
CA ARG A 373 1.52 -5.77 -23.77
C ARG A 373 1.94 -7.22 -24.02
N MET A 374 1.07 -8.18 -23.78
CA MET A 374 1.32 -9.58 -24.15
C MET A 374 1.46 -9.78 -25.68
N SER A 375 0.77 -8.98 -26.49
CA SER A 375 0.89 -9.04 -27.95
C SER A 375 2.17 -8.37 -28.50
N GLN A 376 2.84 -7.52 -27.70
CA GLN A 376 4.00 -6.72 -28.15
C GLN A 376 5.36 -7.35 -27.81
N ARG A 377 5.46 -8.19 -26.80
CA ARG A 377 6.72 -8.77 -26.34
C ARG A 377 6.51 -10.23 -25.89
N PRO A 378 7.41 -11.17 -26.20
CA PRO A 378 7.38 -12.52 -25.62
C PRO A 378 7.41 -12.49 -24.08
N ALA A 379 6.95 -13.56 -23.43
CA ALA A 379 7.09 -13.73 -22.00
C ALA A 379 8.57 -13.93 -21.63
N ALA A 380 8.99 -13.50 -20.43
CA ALA A 380 10.21 -14.00 -19.84
C ALA A 380 10.07 -15.52 -19.60
N MET A 381 11.15 -16.26 -19.75
CA MET A 381 11.08 -17.71 -19.49
C MET A 381 10.86 -17.96 -17.99
N PRO A 382 10.07 -18.99 -17.61
CA PRO A 382 9.84 -19.30 -16.18
C PRO A 382 11.12 -19.52 -15.38
N ASP A 383 12.15 -20.03 -16.03
CA ASP A 383 13.46 -20.31 -15.41
C ASP A 383 14.29 -19.03 -15.14
N ASP A 384 13.92 -17.90 -15.74
CA ASP A 384 14.55 -16.58 -15.55
C ASP A 384 13.78 -15.68 -14.57
N THR A 385 12.73 -16.18 -13.93
CA THR A 385 11.86 -15.37 -13.05
C THR A 385 12.05 -15.71 -11.59
N GLY A 386 12.43 -14.71 -10.75
CA GLY A 386 12.55 -14.86 -9.29
C GLY A 386 11.21 -15.06 -8.59
N SER A 387 11.22 -15.57 -7.35
CA SER A 387 10.02 -15.84 -6.56
C SER A 387 9.31 -14.54 -6.12
N LEU A 388 7.96 -14.57 -6.04
CA LEU A 388 7.18 -13.39 -5.66
C LEU A 388 7.22 -13.16 -4.14
N LEU A 389 7.71 -12.00 -3.73
CA LEU A 389 7.62 -11.55 -2.34
C LEU A 389 6.39 -10.65 -2.14
N PRO A 390 5.55 -10.93 -1.12
CA PRO A 390 4.40 -10.09 -0.82
C PRO A 390 4.84 -8.73 -0.28
N LEU A 391 4.43 -7.65 -0.95
CA LEU A 391 4.84 -6.29 -0.62
C LEU A 391 3.64 -5.36 -0.40
N PRO A 392 3.74 -4.43 0.57
CA PRO A 392 2.75 -3.38 0.72
C PRO A 392 2.89 -2.34 -0.40
N THR A 393 1.77 -1.86 -0.90
CA THR A 393 1.71 -0.83 -1.95
C THR A 393 2.24 0.54 -1.50
N ARG A 394 2.73 0.68 -0.27
CA ARG A 394 3.09 1.96 0.36
C ARG A 394 4.52 2.06 0.86
N GLY A 395 5.31 1.00 0.81
CA GLY A 395 6.66 0.96 1.36
C GLY A 395 7.73 1.08 0.28
N ALA A 396 8.37 2.25 0.11
CA ALA A 396 9.47 2.43 -0.84
C ALA A 396 10.69 1.58 -0.47
N VAL A 397 11.02 1.52 0.82
CA VAL A 397 12.20 0.78 1.32
C VAL A 397 11.97 -0.73 1.29
N ILE A 398 10.75 -1.19 1.57
CA ILE A 398 10.41 -2.62 1.44
C ILE A 398 10.46 -3.07 -0.02
N ALA A 399 10.03 -2.24 -0.96
CA ALA A 399 10.15 -2.53 -2.38
C ALA A 399 11.61 -2.62 -2.82
N GLU A 400 12.48 -1.77 -2.26
CA GLU A 400 13.93 -1.79 -2.47
C GLU A 400 14.58 -3.06 -1.90
N VAL A 401 14.21 -3.43 -0.67
CA VAL A 401 14.67 -4.66 0.00
C VAL A 401 14.20 -5.93 -0.71
N ALA A 402 12.96 -5.95 -1.20
CA ALA A 402 12.48 -7.07 -1.99
C ALA A 402 13.25 -7.21 -3.31
N ALA A 403 13.62 -6.09 -3.93
CA ALA A 403 14.45 -6.10 -5.13
C ALA A 403 15.87 -6.63 -4.84
N GLU A 404 16.45 -6.33 -3.66
CA GLU A 404 17.74 -6.91 -3.23
C GLU A 404 17.64 -8.42 -2.98
N ILE A 405 16.52 -8.92 -2.43
CA ILE A 405 16.31 -10.37 -2.25
C ILE A 405 16.19 -11.06 -3.61
N TYR A 406 15.42 -10.48 -4.55
CA TYR A 406 15.34 -10.99 -5.92
C TYR A 406 16.70 -11.03 -6.61
N ALA A 407 17.52 -10.00 -6.38
CA ALA A 407 18.87 -9.93 -6.93
C ALA A 407 19.76 -11.04 -6.36
N ALA A 408 19.70 -11.29 -5.06
CA ALA A 408 20.48 -12.32 -4.40
C ALA A 408 20.04 -13.74 -4.83
N GLU A 409 18.72 -14.00 -4.94
CA GLU A 409 18.21 -15.28 -5.45
C GLU A 409 18.63 -15.53 -6.91
N ALA A 410 18.60 -14.50 -7.76
CA ALA A 410 19.03 -14.61 -9.15
C ALA A 410 20.54 -14.82 -9.31
N GLU A 411 21.37 -14.33 -8.38
CA GLU A 411 22.82 -14.60 -8.33
C GLU A 411 23.11 -16.04 -7.85
N GLU A 412 22.42 -16.53 -6.81
CA GLU A 412 22.56 -17.92 -6.33
C GLU A 412 22.17 -18.94 -7.41
N ASP A 413 21.07 -18.72 -8.14
CA ASP A 413 20.64 -19.59 -9.24
C ASP A 413 21.67 -19.58 -10.39
N SER A 414 22.32 -18.45 -10.67
CA SER A 414 23.35 -18.35 -11.73
C SER A 414 24.65 -19.08 -11.36
N ASP A 415 25.04 -19.08 -10.09
CA ASP A 415 26.24 -19.76 -9.60
C ASP A 415 26.04 -21.30 -9.55
N ASP A 416 24.83 -21.77 -9.24
CA ASP A 416 24.50 -23.21 -9.21
C ASP A 416 24.52 -23.81 -10.63
N PHE A 417 24.09 -23.05 -11.66
CA PHE A 417 24.23 -23.43 -13.07
C PHE A 417 25.68 -23.39 -13.57
N GLY A 418 26.49 -22.44 -13.07
CA GLY A 418 27.92 -22.35 -13.37
C GLY A 418 28.72 -23.57 -12.87
N ASP A 419 28.42 -24.05 -11.65
CA ASP A 419 29.09 -25.18 -11.04
C ASP A 419 28.69 -26.54 -11.66
N MET A 420 27.47 -26.67 -12.19
CA MET A 420 27.05 -27.86 -12.95
C MET A 420 27.70 -27.95 -14.33
N SER A 421 28.00 -26.84 -14.98
CA SER A 421 28.64 -26.81 -16.31
C SER A 421 30.15 -27.16 -16.21
N THR A 422 30.81 -26.86 -15.10
CA THR A 422 32.24 -27.17 -14.89
C THR A 422 32.49 -28.63 -14.44
N ARG A 423 31.47 -29.31 -13.88
CA ARG A 423 31.55 -30.72 -13.47
C ARG A 423 31.38 -31.73 -14.62
N SER A 424 30.87 -31.30 -15.77
CA SER A 424 30.69 -32.18 -16.93
C SER A 424 31.91 -32.30 -17.85
N ASP A 425 32.95 -31.48 -17.65
CA ASP A 425 34.15 -31.49 -18.49
C ASP A 425 35.35 -32.25 -17.89
N ASP A 426 35.22 -32.76 -16.66
CA ASP A 426 36.32 -33.49 -15.98
C ASP A 426 36.18 -35.04 -16.00
N ASP A 427 35.15 -35.58 -16.67
CA ASP A 427 34.89 -37.04 -16.76
C ASP A 427 34.96 -37.60 -18.22
N ASP A 428 35.83 -37.06 -19.10
CA ASP A 428 36.18 -37.71 -20.39
C ASP A 428 37.68 -37.96 -20.56
#